data_1d4cf78b3f4f73058a6382c02f3cc56f
#
_entry.id   1d4cf78b3f4f73058a6382c02f3cc56f
#
_cell.length_a   1.000
_cell.length_b   1.000
_cell.length_c   1.000
_cell.angle_alpha   90.00
_cell.angle_beta   90.00
_cell.angle_gamma   90.00
#
_symmetry.space_group_name_H-M   'P 1'
#
loop_
_entity.id
_entity.type
_entity.pdbx_description
1 polymer ?
#
loop_
_entity_poly.entity_id
_entity_poly.type
_entity_poly.pdbx_seq_one_letter_code
_entity_poly.pdbx_strand_id
1 'polypeptide(L)'
;HNMKKTVMTVAALAAGICAMAQDKTHYEVRWSSHPADAKTYDTQRLRKEFLIERVFAPGEVCWTYSMYDRFLIGGAMPTTHPLRLAPIEPLKASTLLANREIGIINIGGPGTVTVDGHAYDLGMMEGLYVGRATDRHPNEIILSSRDAHNPAKFYMNSATAHAAYPTKRVTLAEANNIKAGNLAGSNDRVIHQLIIDGVAGVRTCQLQMGITELKTGSVWNTMPAHTHLRRMETYLYFNVAEGQRIAHIMGEPQETRVVWMSNEQAIIAPQWSIHCAAGTSNYTFIWGMAGENLDYGDMNVIKTTDLK
;
A
#
# COMPACT_ATOMS: atom_id res chain seq x y z
N HIS A 1 -22.59 -37.56 -5.84
CA HIS A 1 -23.73 -36.68 -5.55
C HIS A 1 -23.38 -35.46 -4.67
N ASN A 2 -22.28 -35.48 -3.93
CA ASN A 2 -21.90 -34.37 -3.00
C ASN A 2 -21.15 -33.19 -3.65
N MET A 3 -20.49 -33.41 -4.80
CA MET A 3 -19.73 -32.37 -5.47
C MET A 3 -20.60 -31.25 -6.08
N LYS A 4 -21.79 -31.60 -6.61
CA LYS A 4 -22.70 -30.60 -7.19
C LYS A 4 -23.35 -29.66 -6.14
N LYS A 5 -23.59 -30.16 -4.91
CA LYS A 5 -24.15 -29.34 -3.83
C LYS A 5 -23.13 -28.33 -3.29
N THR A 6 -21.86 -28.71 -3.20
CA THR A 6 -20.79 -27.82 -2.70
C THR A 6 -20.51 -26.68 -3.68
N VAL A 7 -20.50 -26.97 -4.98
CA VAL A 7 -20.30 -25.93 -6.02
C VAL A 7 -21.48 -24.95 -6.05
N MET A 8 -22.72 -25.43 -5.90
CA MET A 8 -23.89 -24.54 -5.84
C MET A 8 -23.89 -23.65 -4.59
N THR A 9 -23.45 -24.15 -3.45
CA THR A 9 -23.41 -23.35 -2.20
C THR A 9 -22.35 -22.25 -2.27
N VAL A 10 -21.17 -22.52 -2.83
CA VAL A 10 -20.11 -21.52 -3.02
C VAL A 10 -20.54 -20.45 -4.04
N ALA A 11 -21.12 -20.85 -5.15
CA ALA A 11 -21.63 -19.92 -6.16
C ALA A 11 -22.78 -19.04 -5.64
N ALA A 12 -23.69 -19.60 -4.85
CA ALA A 12 -24.79 -18.86 -4.24
C ALA A 12 -24.27 -17.87 -3.16
N LEU A 13 -23.27 -18.25 -2.38
CA LEU A 13 -22.65 -17.37 -1.40
C LEU A 13 -21.90 -16.21 -2.08
N ALA A 14 -21.13 -16.48 -3.11
CA ALA A 14 -20.41 -15.47 -3.88
C ALA A 14 -21.37 -14.49 -4.57
N ALA A 15 -22.49 -14.98 -5.13
CA ALA A 15 -23.52 -14.13 -5.72
C ALA A 15 -24.23 -13.27 -4.67
N GLY A 16 -24.46 -13.81 -3.46
CA GLY A 16 -25.05 -13.06 -2.35
C GLY A 16 -24.13 -11.94 -1.85
N ILE A 17 -22.84 -12.20 -1.74
CA ILE A 17 -21.82 -11.19 -1.36
C ILE A 17 -21.76 -10.09 -2.44
N CYS A 18 -21.76 -10.44 -3.70
CA CYS A 18 -21.73 -9.50 -4.81
C CYS A 18 -22.97 -8.57 -4.80
N ALA A 19 -24.15 -9.12 -4.55
CA ALA A 19 -25.40 -8.35 -4.51
C ALA A 19 -25.49 -7.39 -3.29
N MET A 20 -24.76 -7.68 -2.19
CA MET A 20 -24.74 -6.87 -0.98
C MET A 20 -23.59 -5.84 -0.96
N ALA A 21 -22.61 -5.94 -1.86
CA ALA A 21 -21.47 -5.06 -1.89
C ALA A 21 -21.87 -3.63 -2.22
N GLN A 22 -21.32 -2.68 -1.44
CA GLN A 22 -21.58 -1.26 -1.60
C GLN A 22 -20.41 -0.59 -2.35
N ASP A 23 -20.76 0.38 -3.18
CA ASP A 23 -19.81 1.29 -3.81
C ASP A 23 -19.87 2.62 -3.05
N LYS A 24 -19.01 2.74 -2.04
CA LYS A 24 -18.81 3.96 -1.25
C LYS A 24 -17.38 4.41 -1.40
N THR A 25 -17.09 4.97 -2.56
CA THR A 25 -15.74 5.37 -2.94
C THR A 25 -15.59 6.88 -2.90
N HIS A 26 -14.55 7.33 -2.19
CA HIS A 26 -14.07 8.70 -2.19
C HIS A 26 -12.68 8.75 -2.80
N TYR A 27 -12.38 9.82 -3.53
CA TYR A 27 -11.04 9.99 -4.08
C TYR A 27 -10.64 11.47 -4.13
N GLU A 28 -9.34 11.68 -4.11
CA GLU A 28 -8.71 12.97 -4.42
C GLU A 28 -7.60 12.77 -5.45
N VAL A 29 -7.25 13.86 -6.15
CA VAL A 29 -6.13 13.88 -7.10
C VAL A 29 -5.02 14.74 -6.51
N ARG A 30 -3.80 14.22 -6.52
CA ARG A 30 -2.59 14.92 -6.11
C ARG A 30 -1.67 15.13 -7.32
N TRP A 31 -1.45 16.39 -7.66
CA TRP A 31 -0.56 16.77 -8.75
C TRP A 31 0.90 16.62 -8.34
N SER A 32 1.77 16.45 -9.33
CA SER A 32 3.21 16.40 -9.10
C SER A 32 3.74 17.80 -8.78
N SER A 33 4.68 17.87 -7.84
CA SER A 33 5.41 19.08 -7.48
C SER A 33 6.82 19.03 -8.03
N HIS A 34 7.29 20.12 -8.60
CA HIS A 34 8.69 20.26 -8.98
C HIS A 34 9.54 20.44 -7.72
N PRO A 35 10.73 19.79 -7.60
CA PRO A 35 11.56 19.90 -6.40
C PRO A 35 11.97 21.34 -6.07
N ALA A 36 12.21 22.19 -7.06
CA ALA A 36 12.53 23.59 -6.85
C ALA A 36 11.38 24.39 -6.21
N ASP A 37 10.14 23.97 -6.45
CA ASP A 37 8.95 24.60 -5.83
C ASP A 37 8.72 23.98 -4.44
N ALA A 38 8.83 22.67 -4.31
CA ALA A 38 8.56 21.95 -3.07
C ALA A 38 9.44 22.42 -1.91
N LYS A 39 10.70 22.78 -2.16
CA LYS A 39 11.59 23.30 -1.12
C LYS A 39 11.12 24.63 -0.52
N THR A 40 10.25 25.36 -1.19
CA THR A 40 9.68 26.63 -0.73
C THR A 40 8.34 26.46 -0.03
N TYR A 41 7.75 25.28 -0.01
CA TYR A 41 6.45 25.03 0.61
C TYR A 41 6.52 25.23 2.12
N ASP A 42 5.54 25.94 2.66
CA ASP A 42 5.32 25.94 4.10
C ASP A 42 4.78 24.59 4.58
N THR A 43 4.68 24.43 5.88
CA THR A 43 4.21 23.17 6.49
C THR A 43 2.83 22.77 6.00
N GLN A 44 1.91 23.70 5.87
CA GLN A 44 0.55 23.45 5.42
C GLN A 44 0.55 22.93 3.97
N ARG A 45 1.27 23.60 3.08
CA ARG A 45 1.38 23.20 1.67
C ARG A 45 2.07 21.84 1.52
N LEU A 46 3.16 21.63 2.26
CA LEU A 46 3.89 20.36 2.25
C LEU A 46 3.00 19.18 2.64
N ARG A 47 2.23 19.33 3.71
CA ARG A 47 1.25 18.32 4.15
C ARG A 47 0.15 18.10 3.12
N LYS A 48 -0.39 19.16 2.53
CA LYS A 48 -1.44 19.07 1.51
C LYS A 48 -0.99 18.32 0.26
N GLU A 49 0.25 18.51 -0.17
CA GLU A 49 0.76 17.90 -1.41
C GLU A 49 1.20 16.43 -1.19
N PHE A 50 1.75 16.09 -0.04
CA PHE A 50 2.41 14.80 0.15
C PHE A 50 1.77 13.90 1.19
N LEU A 51 1.17 14.44 2.25
CA LEU A 51 0.57 13.65 3.33
C LEU A 51 -0.86 13.23 2.98
N ILE A 52 -1.18 11.96 3.22
CA ILE A 52 -2.52 11.40 3.12
C ILE A 52 -2.99 11.09 4.55
N GLU A 53 -3.81 11.99 5.11
CA GLU A 53 -4.23 11.88 6.51
C GLU A 53 -5.33 10.83 6.70
N ARG A 54 -6.23 10.70 5.72
CA ARG A 54 -7.37 9.79 5.80
C ARG A 54 -7.21 8.64 4.81
N VAL A 55 -6.59 7.57 5.27
CA VAL A 55 -6.46 6.33 4.49
C VAL A 55 -7.65 5.41 4.71
N PHE A 56 -8.11 5.30 5.97
CA PHE A 56 -9.23 4.43 6.33
C PHE A 56 -10.39 5.22 6.90
N ALA A 57 -11.60 4.86 6.46
CA ALA A 57 -12.85 5.33 7.00
C ALA A 57 -13.85 4.17 7.09
N PRO A 58 -14.58 4.01 8.20
CA PRO A 58 -15.52 2.90 8.36
C PRO A 58 -16.56 2.85 7.26
N GLY A 59 -16.67 1.69 6.60
CA GLY A 59 -17.64 1.45 5.54
C GLY A 59 -17.34 2.13 4.21
N GLU A 60 -16.11 2.60 4.00
CA GLU A 60 -15.73 3.37 2.80
C GLU A 60 -14.44 2.86 2.15
N VAL A 61 -14.28 3.16 0.86
CA VAL A 61 -13.04 3.08 0.10
C VAL A 61 -12.52 4.49 -0.10
N CYS A 62 -11.29 4.75 0.30
CA CYS A 62 -10.64 6.05 0.13
C CYS A 62 -9.43 5.92 -0.80
N TRP A 63 -9.37 6.73 -1.86
CA TRP A 63 -8.27 6.75 -2.80
C TRP A 63 -7.60 8.11 -2.88
N THR A 64 -6.29 8.10 -3.03
CA THR A 64 -5.50 9.23 -3.53
C THR A 64 -4.89 8.82 -4.87
N TYR A 65 -5.23 9.55 -5.91
CA TYR A 65 -4.68 9.37 -7.24
C TYR A 65 -3.52 10.36 -7.43
N SER A 66 -2.31 9.83 -7.38
CA SER A 66 -1.08 10.61 -7.52
C SER A 66 -0.67 10.71 -8.98
N MET A 67 -0.23 11.90 -9.42
CA MET A 67 0.34 12.07 -10.75
C MET A 67 1.80 11.58 -10.85
N TYR A 68 2.43 11.21 -9.74
CA TYR A 68 3.68 10.43 -9.78
C TYR A 68 3.34 9.01 -10.23
N ASP A 69 3.80 8.62 -11.42
CA ASP A 69 3.52 7.32 -12.05
C ASP A 69 2.03 6.91 -12.07
N ARG A 70 1.12 7.86 -11.91
CA ARG A 70 -0.33 7.63 -11.83
C ARG A 70 -0.70 6.52 -10.83
N PHE A 71 0.01 6.55 -9.71
CA PHE A 71 -0.12 5.57 -8.64
C PHE A 71 -1.36 5.85 -7.79
N LEU A 72 -2.12 4.81 -7.48
CA LEU A 72 -3.24 4.88 -6.56
C LEU A 72 -2.79 4.40 -5.17
N ILE A 73 -3.07 5.20 -4.17
CA ILE A 73 -2.84 4.89 -2.77
C ILE A 73 -4.19 4.94 -2.07
N GLY A 74 -4.57 3.88 -1.36
CA GLY A 74 -5.86 3.91 -0.70
C GLY A 74 -6.03 2.89 0.39
N GLY A 75 -7.18 2.98 1.02
CA GLY A 75 -7.62 2.07 2.05
C GLY A 75 -9.10 1.76 1.93
N ALA A 76 -9.47 0.57 2.36
CA ALA A 76 -10.86 0.15 2.48
C ALA A 76 -11.07 -0.50 3.85
N MET A 77 -12.13 -0.08 4.52
CA MET A 77 -12.49 -0.56 5.86
C MET A 77 -13.94 -1.05 5.87
N PRO A 78 -14.21 -2.23 5.28
CA PRO A 78 -15.57 -2.78 5.31
C PRO A 78 -15.99 -3.06 6.75
N THR A 79 -17.25 -2.75 7.08
CA THR A 79 -17.84 -3.01 8.40
C THR A 79 -18.95 -4.04 8.26
N THR A 80 -20.22 -3.60 8.29
CA THR A 80 -21.38 -4.49 8.19
C THR A 80 -21.67 -4.95 6.76
N HIS A 81 -21.23 -4.18 5.76
CA HIS A 81 -21.43 -4.50 4.35
C HIS A 81 -20.10 -4.66 3.62
N PRO A 82 -20.01 -5.60 2.68
CA PRO A 82 -18.88 -5.67 1.77
C PRO A 82 -18.73 -4.39 0.94
N LEU A 83 -17.52 -4.09 0.54
CA LEU A 83 -17.20 -2.95 -0.31
C LEU A 83 -16.69 -3.45 -1.67
N ARG A 84 -17.20 -2.83 -2.75
CA ARG A 84 -16.73 -3.07 -4.12
C ARG A 84 -15.65 -2.06 -4.47
N LEU A 85 -14.57 -2.52 -5.08
CA LEU A 85 -13.57 -1.63 -5.66
C LEU A 85 -13.99 -1.21 -7.08
N ALA A 86 -14.73 -0.11 -7.16
CA ALA A 86 -15.10 0.49 -8.43
C ALA A 86 -13.97 1.36 -8.99
N PRO A 87 -13.92 1.57 -10.32
CA PRO A 87 -13.00 2.54 -10.91
C PRO A 87 -13.39 3.96 -10.49
N ILE A 88 -12.39 4.81 -10.25
CA ILE A 88 -12.63 6.24 -10.04
C ILE A 88 -12.71 6.95 -11.39
N GLU A 89 -13.44 8.06 -11.45
CA GLU A 89 -13.73 8.78 -12.71
C GLU A 89 -12.48 9.12 -13.54
N PRO A 90 -11.37 9.61 -12.94
CA PRO A 90 -10.19 9.98 -13.73
C PRO A 90 -9.53 8.84 -14.50
N LEU A 91 -9.78 7.59 -14.15
CA LEU A 91 -9.21 6.45 -14.85
C LEU A 91 -9.88 6.18 -16.20
N LYS A 92 -11.10 6.67 -16.41
CA LYS A 92 -11.89 6.44 -17.65
C LYS A 92 -11.92 4.97 -18.06
N ALA A 93 -12.06 4.08 -17.09
CA ALA A 93 -12.00 2.64 -17.26
C ALA A 93 -13.32 1.99 -16.84
N SER A 94 -13.67 0.86 -17.47
CA SER A 94 -14.88 0.09 -17.15
C SER A 94 -14.77 -0.65 -15.81
N THR A 95 -13.56 -1.07 -15.44
CA THR A 95 -13.24 -1.71 -14.17
C THR A 95 -11.96 -1.11 -13.61
N LEU A 96 -11.74 -1.25 -12.30
CA LEU A 96 -10.54 -0.70 -11.65
C LEU A 96 -9.26 -1.23 -12.29
N LEU A 97 -9.23 -2.51 -12.62
CA LEU A 97 -8.04 -3.19 -13.14
C LEU A 97 -8.00 -3.33 -14.66
N ALA A 98 -8.84 -2.59 -15.41
CA ALA A 98 -8.82 -2.64 -16.89
C ALA A 98 -7.41 -2.41 -17.47
N ASN A 99 -6.62 -1.52 -16.86
CA ASN A 99 -5.26 -1.19 -17.29
C ASN A 99 -4.27 -1.14 -16.11
N ARG A 100 -4.59 -1.78 -15.00
CA ARG A 100 -3.85 -1.66 -13.74
C ARG A 100 -3.69 -3.00 -13.04
N GLU A 101 -2.70 -3.08 -12.19
CA GLU A 101 -2.49 -4.13 -11.18
C GLU A 101 -2.65 -3.53 -9.80
N ILE A 102 -2.95 -4.35 -8.80
CA ILE A 102 -3.14 -3.92 -7.42
C ILE A 102 -2.49 -4.88 -6.44
N GLY A 103 -1.91 -4.32 -5.39
CA GLY A 103 -1.51 -5.02 -4.18
C GLY A 103 -2.39 -4.59 -3.01
N ILE A 104 -2.82 -5.56 -2.21
CA ILE A 104 -3.68 -5.35 -1.05
C ILE A 104 -3.00 -6.00 0.15
N ILE A 105 -2.82 -5.24 1.23
CA ILE A 105 -2.28 -5.75 2.50
C ILE A 105 -3.26 -5.42 3.61
N ASN A 106 -3.68 -6.43 4.38
CA ASN A 106 -4.56 -6.22 5.53
C ASN A 106 -3.76 -5.84 6.77
N ILE A 107 -4.12 -4.75 7.42
CA ILE A 107 -3.54 -4.30 8.70
C ILE A 107 -4.56 -4.20 9.83
N GLY A 108 -5.76 -4.72 9.62
CA GLY A 108 -6.84 -4.76 10.61
C GLY A 108 -7.19 -6.18 11.04
N GLY A 109 -8.42 -6.34 11.48
CA GLY A 109 -9.00 -7.65 11.80
C GLY A 109 -9.08 -8.56 10.58
N PRO A 110 -9.36 -9.87 10.77
CA PRO A 110 -9.48 -10.79 9.65
C PRO A 110 -10.53 -10.37 8.63
N GLY A 111 -10.17 -10.46 7.35
CA GLY A 111 -11.07 -10.13 6.25
C GLY A 111 -10.88 -11.03 5.06
N THR A 112 -11.74 -10.83 4.06
CA THR A 112 -11.75 -11.60 2.83
C THR A 112 -11.73 -10.66 1.63
N VAL A 113 -10.85 -10.95 0.69
CA VAL A 113 -10.84 -10.34 -0.64
C VAL A 113 -11.40 -11.35 -1.62
N THR A 114 -12.49 -11.01 -2.29
CA THR A 114 -13.11 -11.86 -3.31
C THR A 114 -12.79 -11.28 -4.68
N VAL A 115 -12.17 -12.09 -5.54
CA VAL A 115 -11.79 -11.72 -6.91
C VAL A 115 -12.55 -12.64 -7.88
N ASP A 116 -13.43 -12.08 -8.69
CA ASP A 116 -14.28 -12.83 -9.62
C ASP A 116 -14.97 -14.03 -8.94
N GLY A 117 -15.47 -13.85 -7.72
CA GLY A 117 -16.13 -14.89 -6.93
C GLY A 117 -15.20 -15.84 -6.16
N HIS A 118 -13.87 -15.75 -6.31
CA HIS A 118 -12.90 -16.53 -5.53
C HIS A 118 -12.50 -15.77 -4.26
N ALA A 119 -12.69 -16.40 -3.12
CA ALA A 119 -12.39 -15.82 -1.82
C ALA A 119 -10.95 -16.08 -1.38
N TYR A 120 -10.27 -15.03 -0.93
CA TYR A 120 -8.94 -15.07 -0.33
C TYR A 120 -9.01 -14.48 1.07
N ASP A 121 -8.82 -15.29 2.09
CA ASP A 121 -8.77 -14.81 3.47
C ASP A 121 -7.42 -14.16 3.75
N LEU A 122 -7.45 -12.94 4.28
CA LEU A 122 -6.27 -12.19 4.69
C LEU A 122 -6.33 -11.88 6.18
N GLY A 123 -5.37 -12.41 6.91
CA GLY A 123 -5.07 -11.99 8.28
C GLY A 123 -4.19 -10.75 8.32
N MET A 124 -3.78 -10.36 9.52
CA MET A 124 -2.90 -9.24 9.77
C MET A 124 -1.57 -9.39 9.03
N MET A 125 -1.19 -8.39 8.26
CA MET A 125 0.04 -8.33 7.46
C MET A 125 0.15 -9.40 6.36
N GLU A 126 -0.96 -9.95 5.93
CA GLU A 126 -1.01 -10.80 4.73
C GLU A 126 -1.40 -9.97 3.51
N GLY A 127 -0.86 -10.35 2.34
CA GLY A 127 -1.04 -9.64 1.09
C GLY A 127 -1.70 -10.45 -0.01
N LEU A 128 -2.30 -9.75 -0.95
CA LEU A 128 -2.86 -10.28 -2.19
C LEU A 128 -2.45 -9.40 -3.36
N TYR A 129 -1.87 -10.02 -4.39
CA TYR A 129 -1.68 -9.40 -5.69
C TYR A 129 -2.84 -9.77 -6.61
N VAL A 130 -3.39 -8.80 -7.33
CA VAL A 130 -4.36 -9.02 -8.40
C VAL A 130 -3.87 -8.31 -9.65
N GLY A 131 -3.74 -9.06 -10.72
CA GLY A 131 -3.23 -8.57 -12.00
C GLY A 131 -4.26 -7.80 -12.82
N ARG A 132 -3.79 -7.25 -13.94
CA ARG A 132 -4.63 -6.60 -14.93
C ARG A 132 -5.76 -7.50 -15.40
N ALA A 133 -6.94 -6.94 -15.59
CA ALA A 133 -8.10 -7.61 -16.15
C ALA A 133 -7.83 -8.13 -17.57
N THR A 134 -8.54 -9.20 -17.94
CA THR A 134 -8.61 -9.75 -19.29
C THR A 134 -10.07 -9.88 -19.70
N ASP A 135 -10.34 -10.20 -20.97
CA ASP A 135 -11.71 -10.41 -21.45
C ASP A 135 -12.43 -11.55 -20.72
N ARG A 136 -11.68 -12.51 -20.18
CA ARG A 136 -12.22 -13.67 -19.43
C ARG A 136 -12.26 -13.44 -17.92
N HIS A 137 -11.44 -12.53 -17.40
CA HIS A 137 -11.26 -12.27 -15.98
C HIS A 137 -11.25 -10.75 -15.74
N PRO A 138 -12.42 -10.15 -15.46
CA PRO A 138 -12.53 -8.72 -15.18
C PRO A 138 -11.83 -8.33 -13.88
N ASN A 139 -11.46 -9.31 -13.04
CA ASN A 139 -10.81 -9.14 -11.75
C ASN A 139 -11.58 -8.16 -10.85
N GLU A 140 -12.90 -8.34 -10.80
CA GLU A 140 -13.76 -7.58 -9.90
C GLU A 140 -13.45 -7.93 -8.45
N ILE A 141 -13.19 -6.91 -7.63
CA ILE A 141 -12.76 -7.08 -6.24
C ILE A 141 -13.84 -6.62 -5.28
N ILE A 142 -14.17 -7.49 -4.33
CA ILE A 142 -15.06 -7.22 -3.21
C ILE A 142 -14.31 -7.50 -1.91
N LEU A 143 -14.40 -6.57 -0.97
CA LEU A 143 -13.72 -6.59 0.32
C LEU A 143 -14.73 -6.74 1.43
N SER A 144 -14.50 -7.65 2.38
CA SER A 144 -15.35 -7.87 3.53
C SER A 144 -14.55 -8.10 4.81
N SER A 145 -15.12 -7.71 5.94
CA SER A 145 -14.60 -8.03 7.26
C SER A 145 -15.30 -9.26 7.82
N ARG A 146 -14.58 -10.08 8.55
CA ARG A 146 -15.17 -11.23 9.26
C ARG A 146 -16.01 -10.77 10.45
N ASP A 147 -15.57 -9.70 11.11
CA ASP A 147 -16.26 -9.10 12.26
C ASP A 147 -16.32 -7.58 12.08
N ALA A 148 -17.53 -7.03 12.06
CA ALA A 148 -17.77 -5.59 11.92
C ALA A 148 -17.23 -4.77 13.11
N HIS A 149 -17.08 -5.37 14.29
CA HIS A 149 -16.51 -4.72 15.49
C HIS A 149 -14.98 -4.75 15.53
N ASN A 150 -14.36 -5.63 14.73
CA ASN A 150 -12.92 -5.68 14.49
C ASN A 150 -12.67 -5.73 12.99
N PRO A 151 -12.95 -4.64 12.28
CA PRO A 151 -12.95 -4.65 10.82
C PRO A 151 -11.55 -4.83 10.25
N ALA A 152 -11.50 -5.47 9.09
CA ALA A 152 -10.32 -5.47 8.26
C ALA A 152 -10.00 -4.05 7.79
N LYS A 153 -8.72 -3.75 7.60
CA LYS A 153 -8.21 -2.50 7.04
C LYS A 153 -7.29 -2.87 5.88
N PHE A 154 -7.84 -2.85 4.69
CA PHE A 154 -7.10 -3.18 3.48
C PHE A 154 -6.40 -1.95 2.94
N TYR A 155 -5.08 -1.89 3.11
CA TYR A 155 -4.24 -0.89 2.44
C TYR A 155 -3.94 -1.35 1.03
N MET A 156 -4.03 -0.45 0.08
CA MET A 156 -3.98 -0.79 -1.34
C MET A 156 -3.09 0.17 -2.11
N ASN A 157 -2.24 -0.41 -2.96
CA ASN A 157 -1.51 0.33 -3.98
C ASN A 157 -1.82 -0.24 -5.36
N SER A 158 -2.06 0.62 -6.33
CA SER A 158 -2.29 0.20 -7.70
C SER A 158 -1.44 1.01 -8.68
N ALA A 159 -0.85 0.30 -9.62
CA ALA A 159 -0.02 0.84 -10.69
C ALA A 159 -0.59 0.45 -12.06
N THR A 160 -0.21 1.17 -13.12
CA THR A 160 -0.54 0.79 -14.49
C THR A 160 0.14 -0.53 -14.85
N ALA A 161 -0.52 -1.36 -15.64
CA ALA A 161 -0.01 -2.68 -16.00
C ALA A 161 -0.16 -2.93 -17.51
N HIS A 162 0.92 -3.41 -18.14
CA HIS A 162 0.96 -3.75 -19.55
C HIS A 162 0.63 -5.22 -19.84
N ALA A 163 0.64 -6.06 -18.82
CA ALA A 163 0.36 -7.50 -18.91
C ALA A 163 -0.51 -7.97 -17.75
N ALA A 164 -1.22 -9.06 -17.95
CA ALA A 164 -2.03 -9.72 -16.93
C ALA A 164 -1.23 -10.86 -16.29
N TYR A 165 -1.17 -10.87 -14.96
CA TYR A 165 -0.55 -11.94 -14.20
C TYR A 165 -1.54 -12.54 -13.19
N PRO A 166 -1.36 -13.80 -12.78
CA PRO A 166 -2.29 -14.47 -11.88
C PRO A 166 -2.39 -13.82 -10.51
N THR A 167 -3.59 -13.87 -9.93
CA THR A 167 -3.82 -13.50 -8.53
C THR A 167 -3.02 -14.41 -7.61
N LYS A 168 -2.33 -13.82 -6.63
CA LYS A 168 -1.49 -14.56 -5.68
C LYS A 168 -1.60 -13.97 -4.28
N ARG A 169 -2.05 -14.79 -3.32
CA ARG A 169 -2.00 -14.51 -1.89
C ARG A 169 -0.59 -14.81 -1.36
N VAL A 170 -0.09 -13.95 -0.47
CA VAL A 170 1.22 -14.11 0.16
C VAL A 170 1.08 -13.89 1.67
N THR A 171 1.51 -14.87 2.46
CA THR A 171 1.63 -14.78 3.91
C THR A 171 3.01 -14.26 4.30
N LEU A 172 3.18 -13.83 5.56
CA LEU A 172 4.51 -13.46 6.07
C LEU A 172 5.51 -14.62 6.00
N ALA A 173 5.05 -15.85 6.21
CA ALA A 173 5.91 -17.03 6.12
C ALA A 173 6.43 -17.30 4.69
N GLU A 174 5.63 -16.98 3.68
CA GLU A 174 5.99 -17.13 2.26
C GLU A 174 6.84 -15.96 1.74
N ALA A 175 6.79 -14.81 2.41
CA ALA A 175 7.53 -13.62 2.03
C ALA A 175 9.05 -13.83 2.07
N ASN A 176 9.79 -13.02 1.33
CA ASN A 176 11.24 -12.95 1.52
C ASN A 176 11.54 -12.06 2.73
N ASN A 177 11.91 -12.69 3.85
CA ASN A 177 12.09 -12.03 5.14
C ASN A 177 13.57 -11.74 5.38
N ILE A 178 13.93 -10.47 5.49
CA ILE A 178 15.30 -9.99 5.63
C ILE A 178 15.46 -9.31 6.99
N LYS A 179 16.32 -9.86 7.85
CA LYS A 179 16.74 -9.19 9.09
C LYS A 179 17.80 -8.15 8.74
N ALA A 180 17.64 -6.93 9.21
CA ALA A 180 18.54 -5.82 8.90
C ALA A 180 18.71 -4.88 10.09
N GLY A 181 19.85 -4.19 10.12
CA GLY A 181 20.19 -3.27 11.19
C GLY A 181 20.55 -3.95 12.51
N ASN A 182 20.58 -3.17 13.57
CA ASN A 182 20.85 -3.62 14.93
C ASN A 182 20.33 -2.60 15.96
N LEU A 183 20.21 -3.01 17.20
CA LEU A 183 19.71 -2.15 18.27
C LEU A 183 20.64 -0.96 18.56
N ALA A 184 21.96 -1.15 18.47
CA ALA A 184 22.92 -0.07 18.70
C ALA A 184 22.76 1.07 17.68
N GLY A 185 22.33 0.76 16.45
CA GLY A 185 21.98 1.73 15.43
C GLY A 185 20.55 2.24 15.52
N SER A 186 19.76 1.77 16.47
CA SER A 186 18.32 2.06 16.61
C SER A 186 17.51 1.77 15.32
N ASN A 187 17.92 0.74 14.58
CA ASN A 187 17.32 0.34 13.31
C ASN A 187 17.19 -1.17 13.13
N ASP A 188 17.14 -1.94 14.22
CA ASP A 188 16.88 -3.37 14.19
C ASP A 188 15.48 -3.62 13.66
N ARG A 189 15.38 -4.32 12.53
CA ARG A 189 14.13 -4.47 11.78
C ARG A 189 14.08 -5.75 10.97
N VAL A 190 12.86 -6.12 10.57
CA VAL A 190 12.63 -7.17 9.58
C VAL A 190 11.91 -6.56 8.37
N ILE A 191 12.46 -6.79 7.20
CA ILE A 191 11.86 -6.41 5.92
C ILE A 191 11.17 -7.62 5.34
N HIS A 192 9.86 -7.53 5.11
CA HIS A 192 9.03 -8.55 4.50
C HIS A 192 8.71 -8.14 3.06
N GLN A 193 9.40 -8.71 2.09
CA GLN A 193 9.08 -8.54 0.68
C GLN A 193 7.90 -9.44 0.34
N LEU A 194 6.71 -8.86 0.15
CA LEU A 194 5.47 -9.59 -0.08
C LEU A 194 5.10 -9.64 -1.56
N ILE A 195 4.92 -8.48 -2.18
CA ILE A 195 4.47 -8.33 -3.57
C ILE A 195 5.62 -7.75 -4.36
N ILE A 196 6.48 -8.64 -4.82
CA ILE A 196 7.65 -8.32 -5.66
C ILE A 196 7.74 -9.38 -6.74
N ASP A 197 8.05 -8.98 -7.96
CA ASP A 197 8.19 -9.91 -9.08
C ASP A 197 9.22 -10.99 -8.75
N GLY A 198 8.81 -12.25 -8.86
CA GLY A 198 9.64 -13.42 -8.57
C GLY A 198 9.69 -13.87 -7.10
N VAL A 199 9.06 -13.14 -6.17
CA VAL A 199 8.98 -13.54 -4.75
C VAL A 199 7.69 -14.31 -4.50
N ALA A 200 7.75 -15.44 -3.81
CA ALA A 200 6.60 -16.26 -3.41
C ALA A 200 5.66 -16.63 -4.58
N GLY A 201 6.17 -16.71 -5.80
CA GLY A 201 5.38 -16.97 -7.00
C GLY A 201 4.59 -15.77 -7.53
N VAL A 202 4.77 -14.58 -6.98
CA VAL A 202 4.18 -13.35 -7.49
C VAL A 202 4.86 -12.91 -8.79
N ARG A 203 4.07 -12.45 -9.74
CA ARG A 203 4.54 -11.75 -10.94
C ARG A 203 3.86 -10.40 -10.99
N THR A 204 4.62 -9.34 -11.21
CA THR A 204 4.09 -7.96 -11.35
C THR A 204 4.64 -7.29 -12.60
N CYS A 205 3.94 -6.26 -13.09
CA CYS A 205 4.46 -5.42 -14.16
C CYS A 205 5.46 -4.39 -13.62
N GLN A 206 5.13 -3.71 -12.55
CA GLN A 206 5.98 -2.69 -11.92
C GLN A 206 5.73 -2.52 -10.43
N LEU A 207 4.60 -2.99 -9.90
CA LEU A 207 4.24 -2.83 -8.51
C LEU A 207 5.16 -3.63 -7.60
N GLN A 208 5.66 -2.97 -6.55
CA GLN A 208 6.41 -3.59 -5.46
C GLN A 208 5.81 -3.13 -4.14
N MET A 209 5.51 -4.07 -3.24
CA MET A 209 4.99 -3.76 -1.90
C MET A 209 5.58 -4.72 -0.87
N GLY A 210 5.83 -4.19 0.30
CA GLY A 210 6.25 -4.99 1.46
C GLY A 210 6.04 -4.24 2.75
N ILE A 211 6.45 -4.89 3.83
CA ILE A 211 6.29 -4.41 5.20
C ILE A 211 7.65 -4.38 5.85
N THR A 212 7.94 -3.34 6.61
CA THR A 212 9.10 -3.30 7.50
C THR A 212 8.64 -3.08 8.93
N GLU A 213 9.01 -4.03 9.79
CA GLU A 213 8.75 -3.97 11.24
C GLU A 213 10.01 -3.54 11.97
N LEU A 214 9.96 -2.42 12.69
CA LEU A 214 11.02 -2.02 13.61
C LEU A 214 10.82 -2.73 14.94
N LYS A 215 11.91 -3.27 15.50
CA LYS A 215 11.89 -3.93 16.79
C LYS A 215 11.92 -2.89 17.92
N THR A 216 11.52 -3.33 19.10
CA THR A 216 11.55 -2.49 20.33
C THR A 216 12.91 -1.82 20.52
N GLY A 217 12.90 -0.50 20.74
CA GLY A 217 14.11 0.31 20.87
C GLY A 217 14.67 0.85 19.56
N SER A 218 14.12 0.42 18.42
CA SER A 218 14.51 0.90 17.10
C SER A 218 13.48 1.88 16.55
N VAL A 219 13.95 3.02 16.05
CA VAL A 219 13.09 4.13 15.64
C VAL A 219 13.39 4.64 14.22
N TRP A 220 14.56 4.30 13.66
CA TRP A 220 14.95 4.74 12.33
C TRP A 220 14.54 3.76 11.25
N ASN A 221 13.90 4.23 10.21
CA ASN A 221 13.76 3.51 8.95
C ASN A 221 14.48 4.22 7.82
N THR A 222 14.95 3.44 6.84
CA THR A 222 15.53 3.93 5.57
C THR A 222 16.67 4.93 5.80
N MET A 223 17.47 4.66 6.83
CA MET A 223 18.68 5.41 7.14
C MET A 223 19.89 4.45 7.08
N PRO A 224 20.91 4.72 6.24
CA PRO A 224 21.09 5.92 5.40
C PRO A 224 19.97 6.15 4.39
N ALA A 225 19.67 7.42 4.16
CA ALA A 225 18.64 7.82 3.20
C ALA A 225 19.07 7.50 1.75
N HIS A 226 18.09 7.35 0.86
CA HIS A 226 18.35 7.14 -0.56
C HIS A 226 17.27 7.81 -1.43
N THR A 227 17.58 7.92 -2.71
CA THR A 227 16.62 8.26 -3.77
C THR A 227 16.64 7.16 -4.83
N HIS A 228 15.60 7.09 -5.65
CA HIS A 228 15.56 6.26 -6.86
C HIS A 228 14.73 6.94 -7.92
N LEU A 229 15.40 7.55 -8.89
CA LEU A 229 14.76 8.39 -9.91
C LEU A 229 13.85 7.62 -10.88
N ARG A 230 14.01 6.31 -10.96
CA ARG A 230 13.24 5.46 -11.88
C ARG A 230 11.87 5.05 -11.34
N ARG A 231 11.57 5.33 -10.08
CA ARG A 231 10.31 4.95 -9.43
C ARG A 231 9.95 5.89 -8.29
N MET A 232 8.65 6.06 -8.09
CA MET A 232 8.09 6.73 -6.92
C MET A 232 7.87 5.72 -5.78
N GLU A 233 7.66 6.20 -4.57
CA GLU A 233 7.36 5.36 -3.42
C GLU A 233 6.27 5.99 -2.55
N THR A 234 5.60 5.17 -1.76
CA THR A 234 4.68 5.59 -0.70
C THR A 234 4.94 4.79 0.56
N TYR A 235 4.79 5.42 1.72
CA TYR A 235 4.79 4.75 3.01
C TYR A 235 3.45 4.91 3.70
N LEU A 236 2.93 3.82 4.26
CA LEU A 236 1.88 3.86 5.28
C LEU A 236 2.49 3.44 6.61
N TYR A 237 2.45 4.32 7.61
CA TYR A 237 2.89 4.00 8.96
C TYR A 237 1.73 3.44 9.78
N PHE A 238 1.94 2.34 10.47
CA PHE A 238 0.94 1.72 11.33
C PHE A 238 1.61 1.04 12.54
N ASN A 239 0.81 0.50 13.46
CA ASN A 239 1.31 0.07 14.77
C ASN A 239 2.11 1.17 15.48
N VAL A 240 1.71 2.40 15.30
CA VAL A 240 2.22 3.55 16.05
C VAL A 240 1.41 3.63 17.33
N ALA A 241 2.08 3.45 18.48
CA ALA A 241 1.41 3.43 19.78
C ALA A 241 0.69 4.75 20.07
N GLU A 242 -0.33 4.69 20.91
CA GLU A 242 -1.05 5.89 21.34
C GLU A 242 -0.10 6.93 21.94
N GLY A 243 -0.27 8.19 21.55
CA GLY A 243 0.59 9.28 21.99
C GLY A 243 1.94 9.37 21.27
N GLN A 244 2.25 8.44 20.36
CA GLN A 244 3.49 8.44 19.60
C GLN A 244 3.29 9.04 18.20
N ARG A 245 4.37 9.47 17.59
CA ARG A 245 4.38 10.06 16.24
C ARG A 245 5.62 9.65 15.45
N ILE A 246 5.52 9.85 14.14
CA ILE A 246 6.61 9.64 13.19
C ILE A 246 7.05 10.97 12.62
N ALA A 247 8.35 11.28 12.72
CA ALA A 247 8.99 12.35 11.98
C ALA A 247 9.45 11.80 10.62
N HIS A 248 8.61 11.92 9.61
CA HIS A 248 9.00 11.54 8.24
C HIS A 248 9.82 12.65 7.61
N ILE A 249 10.97 12.30 7.10
CA ILE A 249 11.92 13.23 6.46
C ILE A 249 11.86 13.04 4.96
N MET A 250 11.55 14.10 4.26
CA MET A 250 11.45 14.14 2.80
C MET A 250 12.19 15.34 2.21
N GLY A 251 12.18 15.47 0.90
CA GLY A 251 12.84 16.52 0.16
C GLY A 251 14.05 16.03 -0.60
N GLU A 252 14.69 16.92 -1.34
CA GLU A 252 16.03 16.65 -1.87
C GLU A 252 17.01 16.47 -0.71
N PRO A 253 18.10 15.70 -0.86
CA PRO A 253 19.00 15.40 0.26
C PRO A 253 19.56 16.62 0.99
N GLN A 254 19.67 17.76 0.31
CA GLN A 254 20.19 19.02 0.88
C GLN A 254 19.11 20.06 1.18
N GLU A 255 17.84 19.68 1.10
CA GLU A 255 16.66 20.51 1.37
C GLU A 255 15.62 19.69 2.14
N THR A 256 16.06 19.07 3.23
CA THR A 256 15.19 18.15 3.98
C THR A 256 14.09 18.87 4.74
N ARG A 257 12.92 18.26 4.75
CA ARG A 257 11.73 18.76 5.42
C ARG A 257 11.10 17.63 6.25
N VAL A 258 10.58 17.98 7.40
CA VAL A 258 9.91 17.02 8.30
C VAL A 258 8.40 17.15 8.18
N VAL A 259 7.73 16.02 7.99
CA VAL A 259 6.29 15.88 8.06
C VAL A 259 5.94 14.98 9.23
N TRP A 260 5.31 15.53 10.27
CA TRP A 260 4.84 14.74 11.39
C TRP A 260 3.60 13.94 11.01
N MET A 261 3.66 12.64 11.27
CA MET A 261 2.62 11.68 10.90
C MET A 261 2.10 10.93 12.12
N SER A 262 0.83 10.57 12.06
CA SER A 262 0.12 9.75 13.03
C SER A 262 -0.07 8.32 12.53
N ASN A 263 -0.56 7.45 13.42
CA ASN A 263 -0.93 6.09 13.05
C ASN A 263 -1.89 6.04 11.86
N GLU A 264 -1.65 5.11 10.94
CA GLU A 264 -2.48 4.86 9.76
C GLU A 264 -2.59 6.04 8.78
N GLN A 265 -1.54 6.85 8.70
CA GLN A 265 -1.38 7.87 7.68
C GLN A 265 -0.34 7.45 6.64
N ALA A 266 -0.52 7.90 5.41
CA ALA A 266 0.39 7.61 4.31
C ALA A 266 1.05 8.89 3.80
N ILE A 267 2.17 8.72 3.08
CA ILE A 267 2.91 9.82 2.48
C ILE A 267 3.42 9.43 1.09
N ILE A 268 3.37 10.38 0.18
CA ILE A 268 3.90 10.25 -1.18
C ILE A 268 5.36 10.66 -1.16
N ALA A 269 6.24 9.80 -1.65
CA ALA A 269 7.66 10.07 -1.85
C ALA A 269 7.95 10.16 -3.36
N PRO A 270 8.07 11.39 -3.90
CA PRO A 270 8.50 11.57 -5.29
C PRO A 270 9.87 10.96 -5.57
N GLN A 271 10.17 10.69 -6.83
CA GLN A 271 11.44 10.10 -7.27
C GLN A 271 12.67 10.91 -6.80
N TRP A 272 12.53 12.23 -6.75
CA TRP A 272 13.61 13.15 -6.35
C TRP A 272 13.81 13.27 -4.84
N SER A 273 12.86 12.74 -4.05
CA SER A 273 12.83 12.89 -2.59
C SER A 273 13.46 11.70 -1.87
N ILE A 274 14.22 11.96 -0.82
CA ILE A 274 14.47 10.96 0.21
C ILE A 274 13.17 10.63 0.95
N HIS A 275 13.13 9.49 1.63
CA HIS A 275 11.94 9.02 2.36
C HIS A 275 12.37 8.16 3.55
N CYS A 276 12.98 8.78 4.54
CA CYS A 276 13.36 8.15 5.80
C CYS A 276 12.54 8.70 6.95
N ALA A 277 12.59 8.06 8.10
CA ALA A 277 11.87 8.53 9.27
C ALA A 277 12.50 8.10 10.58
N ALA A 278 12.15 8.83 11.65
CA ALA A 278 12.36 8.42 13.01
C ALA A 278 11.07 8.56 13.81
N GLY A 279 10.71 7.52 14.54
CA GLY A 279 9.56 7.54 15.43
C GLY A 279 9.93 7.97 16.86
N THR A 280 8.93 8.42 17.60
CA THR A 280 9.05 8.61 19.05
C THR A 280 8.99 7.28 19.82
N SER A 281 8.62 6.20 19.14
CA SER A 281 8.65 4.80 19.55
C SER A 281 8.83 3.94 18.30
N ASN A 282 9.02 2.61 18.43
CA ASN A 282 9.05 1.72 17.28
C ASN A 282 7.66 1.64 16.60
N TYR A 283 7.67 1.25 15.35
CA TYR A 283 6.49 1.20 14.49
C TYR A 283 6.71 0.21 13.34
N THR A 284 5.67 0.02 12.57
CA THR A 284 5.69 -0.76 11.34
C THR A 284 5.25 0.12 10.18
N PHE A 285 5.73 -0.14 8.97
CA PHE A 285 5.25 0.56 7.79
C PHE A 285 5.16 -0.36 6.57
N ILE A 286 4.22 -0.03 5.70
CA ILE A 286 4.13 -0.60 4.37
C ILE A 286 4.82 0.36 3.41
N TRP A 287 5.71 -0.16 2.58
CA TRP A 287 6.27 0.54 1.44
C TRP A 287 5.65 0.00 0.15
N GLY A 288 5.34 0.90 -0.77
CA GLY A 288 4.79 0.59 -2.08
C GLY A 288 5.44 1.45 -3.14
N MET A 289 5.79 0.86 -4.28
CA MET A 289 6.55 1.51 -5.33
C MET A 289 6.00 1.15 -6.70
N ALA A 290 6.13 2.08 -7.63
CA ALA A 290 5.91 1.86 -9.04
C ALA A 290 6.79 2.78 -9.88
N GLY A 291 7.13 2.33 -11.07
CA GLY A 291 7.94 3.09 -12.01
C GLY A 291 8.45 2.22 -13.14
N GLU A 292 9.61 2.55 -13.61
CA GLU A 292 10.16 2.01 -14.84
C GLU A 292 10.72 0.59 -14.70
N ASN A 293 11.03 0.16 -13.49
CA ASN A 293 11.78 -1.07 -13.26
C ASN A 293 11.19 -1.98 -12.19
N LEU A 294 11.69 -3.21 -12.17
CA LEU A 294 11.41 -4.23 -11.17
C LEU A 294 12.60 -4.48 -10.22
N ASP A 295 13.70 -3.73 -10.38
CA ASP A 295 14.89 -3.90 -9.56
C ASP A 295 14.74 -3.19 -8.22
N TYR A 296 14.63 -3.97 -7.15
CA TYR A 296 14.55 -3.45 -5.79
C TYR A 296 15.85 -2.72 -5.36
N GLY A 297 16.98 -3.04 -5.96
CA GLY A 297 18.31 -2.55 -5.57
C GLY A 297 18.76 -1.26 -6.25
N ASP A 298 17.94 -0.59 -7.06
CA ASP A 298 18.30 0.60 -7.85
C ASP A 298 18.39 1.89 -7.04
N MET A 299 18.91 1.83 -5.83
CA MET A 299 18.94 2.95 -4.88
C MET A 299 20.21 3.78 -4.99
N ASN A 300 20.08 5.11 -5.00
CA ASN A 300 21.16 6.05 -4.83
C ASN A 300 21.29 6.41 -3.34
N VAL A 301 22.17 5.74 -2.64
CA VAL A 301 22.39 5.95 -1.20
C VAL A 301 23.08 7.28 -0.95
N ILE A 302 22.53 8.06 -0.01
CA ILE A 302 23.07 9.36 0.41
C ILE A 302 23.87 9.15 1.69
N LYS A 303 25.10 9.67 1.73
CA LYS A 303 25.87 9.68 2.98
C LYS A 303 25.15 10.52 4.01
N THR A 304 25.03 10.02 5.24
CA THR A 304 24.35 10.75 6.33
C THR A 304 24.93 12.15 6.54
N THR A 305 26.24 12.31 6.33
CA THR A 305 26.95 13.61 6.43
C THR A 305 26.58 14.61 5.34
N ASP A 306 25.93 14.18 4.27
CA ASP A 306 25.55 15.03 3.14
C ASP A 306 24.10 15.55 3.26
N LEU A 307 23.34 15.09 4.25
CA LEU A 307 21.98 15.57 4.51
C LEU A 307 22.00 16.98 5.12
N LYS A 308 21.09 17.85 4.67
CA LYS A 308 20.89 19.21 5.19
C LYS A 308 19.42 19.55 5.33
#